data_ec14f541e3eae06872afbae04f4c866d
#
_entry.id   ec14f541e3eae06872afbae04f4c866d
#
_cell.length_a   1.000
_cell.length_b   1.000
_cell.length_c   1.000
_cell.angle_alpha   90.00
_cell.angle_beta   90.00
_cell.angle_gamma   90.00
#
_symmetry.space_group_name_H-M   'P 1'
#
loop_
_entity.id
_entity.type
_entity.pdbx_description
1 polymer ?
#
loop_
_entity_poly.entity_id
_entity_poly.type
_entity_poly.pdbx_seq_one_letter_code
_entity_poly.pdbx_strand_id
1 'polypeptide(L)'
;RQPVDIVLNPLGVPSRMNIGQVLEAHLGYAARWGWEINGNAVGNDPISNTARKTRPRTEPSKFLATPVFDGAKWDEEELAGKHPTIQQIFENLNPESDNGERLIRSDGKVQLYDGRTGLPFDNPVMTGFMYVLKLHHLVDDKIHARSTGPYSMITQQPLGGKAQFGGQRFGEMEVWALEAYGAAYCLQAVSYTHLTLPTNGEV
;
A
#
# COMPACT_ATOMS: atom_id res chain seq x y z
N ARG A 1 -17.35 -9.15 -15.46
CA ARG A 1 -16.76 -9.40 -14.13
C ARG A 1 -15.36 -8.79 -14.10
N GLN A 2 -15.02 -8.07 -13.02
CA GLN A 2 -13.68 -7.52 -12.82
C GLN A 2 -13.02 -8.25 -11.64
N PRO A 3 -11.76 -8.68 -11.75
CA PRO A 3 -11.05 -9.24 -10.61
C PRO A 3 -10.70 -8.15 -9.59
N VAL A 4 -10.63 -8.55 -8.33
CA VAL A 4 -10.10 -7.72 -7.25
C VAL A 4 -8.57 -7.80 -7.31
N ASP A 5 -7.88 -6.66 -7.23
CA ASP A 5 -6.41 -6.63 -7.32
C ASP A 5 -5.73 -6.87 -5.98
N ILE A 6 -6.31 -6.31 -4.90
CA ILE A 6 -5.75 -6.36 -3.55
C ILE A 6 -6.87 -6.72 -2.57
N VAL A 7 -6.59 -7.65 -1.68
CA VAL A 7 -7.44 -7.99 -0.55
C VAL A 7 -6.74 -7.55 0.72
N LEU A 8 -7.41 -6.72 1.52
CA LEU A 8 -6.89 -6.22 2.79
C LEU A 8 -7.57 -6.92 3.96
N ASN A 9 -6.78 -7.25 4.97
CA ASN A 9 -7.33 -7.81 6.21
C ASN A 9 -7.99 -6.68 7.03
N PRO A 10 -9.29 -6.78 7.35
CA PRO A 10 -10.00 -5.75 8.09
C PRO A 10 -9.48 -5.55 9.51
N LEU A 11 -8.87 -6.57 10.13
CA LEU A 11 -8.27 -6.48 11.46
C LEU A 11 -7.07 -5.51 11.52
N GLY A 12 -6.40 -5.28 10.40
CA GLY A 12 -5.29 -4.35 10.30
C GLY A 12 -5.71 -2.86 10.38
N VAL A 13 -6.98 -2.55 10.19
CA VAL A 13 -7.47 -1.16 10.20
C VAL A 13 -7.61 -0.63 11.64
N PRO A 14 -8.39 -1.25 12.55
CA PRO A 14 -8.55 -0.73 13.90
C PRO A 14 -7.26 -0.81 14.71
N SER A 15 -6.42 -1.84 14.51
CA SER A 15 -5.16 -1.98 15.21
C SER A 15 -4.14 -0.87 14.87
N ARG A 16 -4.22 -0.31 13.69
CA ARG A 16 -3.35 0.78 13.21
C ARG A 16 -4.00 2.15 13.24
N MET A 17 -5.26 2.24 13.65
CA MET A 17 -6.03 3.49 13.76
C MET A 17 -6.09 4.32 12.45
N ASN A 18 -6.02 3.66 11.30
CA ASN A 18 -6.02 4.30 9.99
C ASN A 18 -7.38 4.16 9.28
N ILE A 19 -8.46 4.59 9.94
CA ILE A 19 -9.83 4.52 9.42
C ILE A 19 -10.00 5.31 8.12
N GLY A 20 -9.18 6.34 7.91
CA GLY A 20 -9.19 7.15 6.69
C GLY A 20 -9.06 6.34 5.40
N GLN A 21 -8.39 5.18 5.42
CA GLN A 21 -8.31 4.32 4.23
C GLN A 21 -9.66 3.71 3.83
N VAL A 22 -10.56 3.48 4.80
CA VAL A 22 -11.92 2.99 4.54
C VAL A 22 -12.73 4.07 3.82
N LEU A 23 -12.66 5.31 4.32
CA LEU A 23 -13.31 6.46 3.69
C LEU A 23 -12.73 6.74 2.30
N GLU A 24 -11.42 6.63 2.14
CA GLU A 24 -10.75 6.75 0.84
C GLU A 24 -11.28 5.71 -0.15
N ALA A 25 -11.40 4.45 0.25
CA ALA A 25 -11.91 3.39 -0.61
C ALA A 25 -13.34 3.66 -1.06
N HIS A 26 -14.20 4.14 -0.17
CA HIS A 26 -15.57 4.53 -0.50
C HIS A 26 -15.61 5.71 -1.48
N LEU A 27 -14.89 6.78 -1.18
CA LEU A 27 -14.84 7.94 -2.08
C LEU A 27 -14.19 7.59 -3.42
N GLY A 28 -13.20 6.73 -3.43
CA GLY A 28 -12.59 6.22 -4.66
C GLY A 28 -13.57 5.44 -5.53
N TYR A 29 -14.47 4.68 -4.90
CA TYR A 29 -15.55 4.01 -5.64
C TYR A 29 -16.50 5.04 -6.27
N ALA A 30 -16.93 6.03 -5.51
CA ALA A 30 -17.76 7.13 -6.00
C ALA A 30 -17.06 7.91 -7.13
N ALA A 31 -15.78 8.26 -6.96
CA ALA A 31 -14.99 8.94 -7.99
C ALA A 31 -14.90 8.14 -9.29
N ARG A 32 -14.84 6.82 -9.20
CA ARG A 32 -14.76 5.94 -10.36
C ARG A 32 -16.03 5.95 -11.19
N TRP A 33 -17.20 5.95 -10.54
CA TRP A 33 -18.49 5.81 -11.19
C TRP A 33 -19.21 7.15 -11.41
N GLY A 34 -18.95 8.16 -10.57
CA GLY A 34 -19.72 9.41 -10.51
C GLY A 34 -21.02 9.23 -9.72
N TRP A 35 -21.68 10.32 -9.38
CA TRP A 35 -22.96 10.34 -8.66
C TRP A 35 -23.82 11.51 -9.14
N GLU A 36 -25.09 11.51 -8.76
CA GLU A 36 -26.04 12.58 -9.07
C GLU A 36 -26.41 13.38 -7.82
N ILE A 37 -26.49 14.68 -7.95
CA ILE A 37 -26.99 15.57 -6.91
C ILE A 37 -28.11 16.42 -7.53
N ASN A 38 -29.31 16.36 -6.95
CA ASN A 38 -30.47 17.13 -7.40
C ASN A 38 -30.78 16.98 -8.90
N GLY A 39 -30.62 15.78 -9.44
CA GLY A 39 -30.81 15.48 -10.85
C GLY A 39 -29.72 15.97 -11.80
N ASN A 40 -28.65 16.56 -11.24
CA ASN A 40 -27.47 16.92 -12.00
C ASN A 40 -26.36 15.88 -11.76
N ALA A 41 -25.85 15.29 -12.83
CA ALA A 41 -24.73 14.38 -12.74
C ALA A 41 -23.48 15.12 -12.28
N VAL A 42 -22.90 14.67 -11.18
CA VAL A 42 -21.59 15.12 -10.71
C VAL A 42 -20.56 14.12 -11.20
N GLY A 43 -19.85 14.49 -12.19
CA GLY A 43 -18.95 13.59 -12.93
C GLY A 43 -19.21 13.74 -14.43
N ASN A 44 -18.43 13.10 -15.25
CA ASN A 44 -18.64 13.18 -16.69
C ASN A 44 -20.05 12.74 -17.07
N ASP A 45 -20.53 13.31 -18.18
CA ASP A 45 -21.79 13.02 -18.83
C ASP A 45 -22.26 11.58 -18.65
N PRO A 46 -23.58 11.33 -18.68
CA PRO A 46 -24.15 9.99 -18.57
C PRO A 46 -23.39 9.07 -19.53
N ILE A 47 -22.44 8.35 -18.96
CA ILE A 47 -21.57 7.49 -19.74
C ILE A 47 -22.45 6.40 -20.26
N SER A 48 -22.71 6.42 -21.55
CA SER A 48 -23.40 5.32 -22.22
C SER A 48 -22.72 4.01 -21.81
N ASN A 49 -23.47 2.95 -21.62
CA ASN A 49 -22.93 1.63 -21.24
C ASN A 49 -21.78 1.20 -22.15
N THR A 50 -21.73 1.71 -23.36
CA THR A 50 -20.63 1.51 -24.32
C THR A 50 -19.35 2.22 -23.92
N ALA A 51 -19.44 3.46 -23.41
CA ALA A 51 -18.26 4.20 -22.95
C ALA A 51 -17.70 3.64 -21.62
N ARG A 52 -18.53 3.01 -20.79
CA ARG A 52 -18.06 2.29 -19.58
C ARG A 52 -17.17 1.11 -19.93
N LYS A 53 -17.45 0.41 -21.03
CA LYS A 53 -16.67 -0.76 -21.50
C LYS A 53 -15.30 -0.35 -22.10
N THR A 54 -15.19 0.84 -22.66
CA THR A 54 -13.98 1.32 -23.34
C THR A 54 -13.05 2.14 -22.44
N ARG A 55 -13.52 2.59 -21.26
CA ARG A 55 -12.70 3.40 -20.37
C ARG A 55 -11.63 2.56 -19.66
N PRO A 56 -10.37 3.00 -19.65
CA PRO A 56 -9.34 2.32 -18.90
C PRO A 56 -9.75 2.14 -17.43
N ARG A 57 -9.45 0.95 -16.89
CA ARG A 57 -9.82 0.57 -15.51
C ARG A 57 -9.30 1.54 -14.44
N THR A 58 -8.23 2.22 -14.75
CA THR A 58 -7.50 3.13 -13.85
C THR A 58 -7.99 4.58 -13.88
N GLU A 59 -8.77 4.97 -14.90
CA GLU A 59 -9.22 6.35 -15.00
C GLU A 59 -10.49 6.60 -14.19
N PRO A 60 -10.48 7.56 -13.24
CA PRO A 60 -11.67 7.94 -12.49
C PRO A 60 -12.63 8.75 -13.35
N SER A 61 -13.91 8.72 -13.00
CA SER A 61 -14.93 9.58 -13.61
C SER A 61 -14.81 11.03 -13.11
N LYS A 62 -14.40 11.19 -11.86
CA LYS A 62 -14.22 12.48 -11.18
C LYS A 62 -13.01 12.43 -10.27
N PHE A 63 -12.28 13.53 -10.20
CA PHE A 63 -11.25 13.74 -9.20
C PHE A 63 -11.86 14.37 -7.96
N LEU A 64 -11.50 13.86 -6.79
CA LEU A 64 -11.96 14.33 -5.49
C LEU A 64 -10.78 14.92 -4.72
N ALA A 65 -11.02 16.03 -4.04
CA ALA A 65 -10.10 16.62 -3.08
C ALA A 65 -10.85 16.90 -1.79
N THR A 66 -10.28 16.50 -0.67
CA THR A 66 -10.82 16.78 0.66
C THR A 66 -9.83 17.65 1.44
N PRO A 67 -10.30 18.68 2.17
CA PRO A 67 -9.46 19.46 3.07
C PRO A 67 -8.87 18.58 4.18
N VAL A 68 -7.67 18.95 4.66
CA VAL A 68 -6.93 18.13 5.64
C VAL A 68 -7.68 17.98 6.96
N PHE A 69 -8.35 19.04 7.43
CA PHE A 69 -9.06 19.06 8.73
C PHE A 69 -10.58 19.04 8.60
N ASP A 70 -11.10 19.14 7.40
CA ASP A 70 -12.52 19.08 7.10
C ASP A 70 -12.75 18.05 5.97
N GLY A 71 -12.38 16.82 6.28
CA GLY A 71 -12.44 15.71 5.33
C GLY A 71 -13.84 15.16 5.15
N ALA A 72 -13.94 14.13 4.30
CA ALA A 72 -15.19 13.43 4.05
C ALA A 72 -15.75 12.78 5.33
N LYS A 73 -17.03 12.91 5.55
CA LYS A 73 -17.75 12.38 6.70
C LYS A 73 -18.74 11.31 6.24
N TRP A 74 -18.93 10.29 7.07
CA TRP A 74 -19.82 9.19 6.73
C TRP A 74 -21.28 9.61 6.91
N ASP A 75 -21.60 10.14 8.06
CA ASP A 75 -22.95 10.43 8.50
C ASP A 75 -22.94 11.62 9.48
N GLU A 76 -23.20 12.81 9.02
CA GLU A 76 -23.41 13.98 9.89
C GLU A 76 -24.60 14.80 9.40
N GLU A 77 -25.61 14.85 10.22
CA GLU A 77 -26.84 15.61 9.99
C GLU A 77 -26.59 17.15 9.93
N GLU A 78 -25.57 17.64 10.62
CA GLU A 78 -25.27 19.09 10.71
C GLU A 78 -24.74 19.71 9.42
N LEU A 79 -24.29 18.93 8.46
CA LEU A 79 -23.75 19.40 7.17
C LEU A 79 -24.72 19.28 6.01
N ALA A 80 -25.96 18.91 6.28
CA ALA A 80 -27.04 18.81 5.31
C ALA A 80 -27.28 20.13 4.60
N GLY A 81 -26.53 20.41 3.57
CA GLY A 81 -26.71 21.59 2.73
C GLY A 81 -25.44 22.14 2.07
N LYS A 82 -24.24 21.84 2.57
CA LYS A 82 -22.98 22.31 1.96
C LYS A 82 -22.24 21.26 1.18
N HIS A 83 -22.14 20.04 1.73
CA HIS A 83 -21.45 18.93 1.07
C HIS A 83 -22.20 17.64 1.33
N PRO A 84 -22.34 16.75 0.34
CA PRO A 84 -23.00 15.47 0.54
C PRO A 84 -22.12 14.57 1.44
N THR A 85 -22.76 13.85 2.35
CA THR A 85 -22.11 12.80 3.11
C THR A 85 -21.79 11.60 2.21
N ILE A 86 -20.86 10.74 2.63
CA ILE A 86 -20.52 9.53 1.87
C ILE A 86 -21.75 8.64 1.68
N GLN A 87 -22.61 8.53 2.69
CA GLN A 87 -23.83 7.77 2.61
C GLN A 87 -24.78 8.32 1.54
N GLN A 88 -25.00 9.65 1.51
CA GLN A 88 -25.80 10.29 0.47
C GLN A 88 -25.22 10.09 -0.93
N ILE A 89 -23.89 10.13 -1.06
CA ILE A 89 -23.23 9.83 -2.32
C ILE A 89 -23.53 8.39 -2.75
N PHE A 90 -23.47 7.43 -1.84
CA PHE A 90 -23.76 6.02 -2.15
C PHE A 90 -25.23 5.77 -2.48
N GLU A 91 -26.14 6.46 -1.83
CA GLU A 91 -27.57 6.38 -2.15
C GLU A 91 -27.86 6.86 -3.59
N ASN A 92 -27.15 7.90 -4.01
CA ASN A 92 -27.27 8.48 -5.35
C ASN A 92 -26.30 7.84 -6.39
N LEU A 93 -25.46 6.92 -5.96
CA LEU A 93 -24.57 6.16 -6.83
C LEU A 93 -25.35 4.98 -7.42
N ASN A 94 -25.48 4.95 -8.71
CA ASN A 94 -26.27 3.90 -9.37
C ASN A 94 -25.48 3.21 -10.50
N PRO A 95 -24.39 2.49 -10.20
CA PRO A 95 -23.79 1.61 -11.19
C PRO A 95 -24.71 0.40 -11.37
N GLU A 96 -25.40 0.36 -12.49
CA GLU A 96 -26.22 -0.79 -12.87
C GLU A 96 -25.40 -1.88 -13.54
N SER A 97 -25.76 -3.12 -13.24
CA SER A 97 -25.30 -4.28 -14.00
C SER A 97 -25.92 -4.29 -15.39
N ASP A 98 -25.37 -5.08 -16.30
CA ASP A 98 -26.01 -5.35 -17.62
C ASP A 98 -27.44 -5.88 -17.49
N ASN A 99 -27.83 -6.40 -16.35
CA ASN A 99 -29.17 -6.90 -16.02
C ASN A 99 -30.06 -5.88 -15.29
N GLY A 100 -29.62 -4.63 -15.14
CA GLY A 100 -30.37 -3.60 -14.40
C GLY A 100 -30.32 -3.74 -12.87
N GLU A 101 -29.51 -4.66 -12.33
CA GLU A 101 -29.34 -4.81 -10.89
C GLU A 101 -28.34 -3.79 -10.35
N ARG A 102 -28.61 -3.22 -9.19
CA ARG A 102 -27.71 -2.32 -8.50
C ARG A 102 -26.48 -3.07 -8.01
N LEU A 103 -25.29 -2.66 -8.46
CA LEU A 103 -24.03 -3.34 -8.16
C LEU A 103 -23.52 -3.07 -6.74
N ILE A 104 -23.85 -1.93 -6.15
CA ILE A 104 -23.40 -1.53 -4.82
C ILE A 104 -24.59 -1.21 -3.94
N ARG A 105 -24.52 -1.60 -2.69
CA ARG A 105 -25.50 -1.23 -1.67
C ARG A 105 -25.23 0.18 -1.12
N SER A 106 -26.21 0.78 -0.46
CA SER A 106 -26.05 2.06 0.23
C SER A 106 -24.99 2.03 1.33
N ASP A 107 -24.67 0.85 1.87
CA ASP A 107 -23.60 0.62 2.83
C ASP A 107 -22.20 0.44 2.20
N GLY A 108 -22.06 0.64 0.89
CA GLY A 108 -20.77 0.51 0.19
C GLY A 108 -20.30 -0.92 -0.05
N LYS A 109 -21.16 -1.91 0.16
CA LYS A 109 -20.79 -3.32 -0.03
C LYS A 109 -21.28 -3.86 -1.37
N VAL A 110 -20.50 -4.76 -1.91
CA VAL A 110 -20.73 -5.40 -3.22
C VAL A 110 -20.73 -6.92 -3.03
N GLN A 111 -21.56 -7.62 -3.79
CA GLN A 111 -21.52 -9.08 -3.85
C GLN A 111 -20.29 -9.51 -4.63
N LEU A 112 -19.39 -10.24 -3.98
CA LEU A 112 -18.22 -10.83 -4.59
C LEU A 112 -18.43 -12.33 -4.86
N TYR A 113 -17.65 -12.85 -5.78
CA TYR A 113 -17.67 -14.24 -6.20
C TYR A 113 -16.26 -14.85 -6.11
N ASP A 114 -16.18 -16.09 -5.67
CA ASP A 114 -14.92 -16.81 -5.68
C ASP A 114 -14.47 -17.05 -7.12
N GLY A 115 -13.25 -16.67 -7.43
CA GLY A 115 -12.69 -16.82 -8.77
C GLY A 115 -12.44 -18.26 -9.21
N ARG A 116 -12.38 -19.21 -8.27
CA ARG A 116 -12.17 -20.63 -8.56
C ARG A 116 -13.47 -21.37 -8.82
N THR A 117 -14.43 -21.20 -7.91
CA THR A 117 -15.70 -21.93 -7.93
C THR A 117 -16.80 -21.20 -8.68
N GLY A 118 -16.67 -19.87 -8.80
CA GLY A 118 -17.71 -18.99 -9.35
C GLY A 118 -18.90 -18.78 -8.42
N LEU A 119 -18.88 -19.31 -7.20
CA LEU A 119 -19.93 -19.16 -6.22
C LEU A 119 -19.88 -17.79 -5.56
N PRO A 120 -21.03 -17.19 -5.20
CA PRO A 120 -21.07 -15.96 -4.43
C PRO A 120 -20.54 -16.19 -3.01
N PHE A 121 -19.92 -15.17 -2.41
CA PHE A 121 -19.62 -15.16 -0.98
C PHE A 121 -20.92 -15.04 -0.19
N ASP A 122 -20.97 -15.62 1.00
CA ASP A 122 -22.15 -15.61 1.88
C ASP A 122 -22.58 -14.20 2.25
N ASN A 123 -21.61 -13.31 2.45
CA ASN A 123 -21.86 -11.92 2.82
C ASN A 123 -21.26 -10.96 1.79
N PRO A 124 -21.95 -9.83 1.51
CA PRO A 124 -21.38 -8.78 0.68
C PRO A 124 -20.19 -8.14 1.37
N VAL A 125 -19.19 -7.77 0.58
CA VAL A 125 -17.89 -7.27 1.05
C VAL A 125 -17.72 -5.82 0.63
N MET A 126 -17.15 -5.00 1.52
CA MET A 126 -16.76 -3.64 1.18
C MET A 126 -15.68 -3.66 0.09
N THR A 127 -15.93 -2.93 -0.97
CA THR A 127 -14.99 -2.78 -2.09
C THR A 127 -14.83 -1.31 -2.44
N GLY A 128 -13.67 -0.95 -2.95
CA GLY A 128 -13.41 0.42 -3.35
C GLY A 128 -12.16 0.55 -4.20
N PHE A 129 -11.81 1.76 -4.53
CA PHE A 129 -10.59 2.11 -5.23
C PHE A 129 -9.72 2.95 -4.32
N MET A 130 -8.46 2.57 -4.22
CA MET A 130 -7.46 3.27 -3.41
C MET A 130 -6.31 3.74 -4.29
N TYR A 131 -5.74 4.89 -3.94
CA TYR A 131 -4.54 5.39 -4.58
C TYR A 131 -3.31 4.80 -3.92
N VAL A 132 -2.58 3.97 -4.68
CA VAL A 132 -1.42 3.25 -4.17
C VAL A 132 -0.14 3.83 -4.78
N LEU A 133 0.82 4.17 -3.92
CA LEU A 133 2.12 4.68 -4.31
C LEU A 133 3.21 3.63 -4.05
N LYS A 134 4.12 3.47 -5.00
CA LYS A 134 5.36 2.75 -4.78
C LYS A 134 6.37 3.67 -4.11
N LEU A 135 6.83 3.31 -2.92
CA LEU A 135 7.88 4.06 -2.24
C LEU A 135 9.25 3.80 -2.89
N HIS A 136 10.07 4.85 -2.93
CA HIS A 136 11.41 4.80 -3.53
C HIS A 136 12.46 4.15 -2.60
N HIS A 137 12.04 3.15 -1.83
CA HIS A 137 12.92 2.34 -0.99
C HIS A 137 13.27 1.04 -1.70
N LEU A 138 13.99 1.18 -2.82
CA LEU A 138 14.37 0.04 -3.65
C LEU A 138 15.54 -0.71 -3.03
N VAL A 139 15.52 -2.04 -3.17
CA VAL A 139 16.57 -2.90 -2.64
C VAL A 139 17.93 -2.62 -3.29
N ASP A 140 17.95 -2.28 -4.56
CA ASP A 140 19.18 -1.97 -5.32
C ASP A 140 19.94 -0.78 -4.73
N ASP A 141 19.22 0.20 -4.20
CA ASP A 141 19.81 1.35 -3.52
C ASP A 141 20.37 1.03 -2.13
N LYS A 142 19.90 -0.05 -1.52
CA LYS A 142 20.23 -0.45 -0.14
C LYS A 142 21.19 -1.62 -0.06
N ILE A 143 21.19 -2.48 -1.08
CA ILE A 143 22.10 -3.63 -1.11
C ILE A 143 23.55 -3.17 -1.13
N HIS A 144 24.35 -3.69 -0.23
CA HIS A 144 25.75 -3.34 -0.12
C HIS A 144 26.55 -4.52 0.39
N ALA A 145 27.71 -4.76 -0.22
CA ALA A 145 28.68 -5.75 0.20
C ALA A 145 30.10 -5.19 0.01
N ARG A 146 31.01 -5.65 0.81
CA ARG A 146 32.42 -5.26 0.76
C ARG A 146 33.30 -6.45 1.06
N SER A 147 34.35 -6.64 0.28
CA SER A 147 35.49 -7.51 0.61
C SER A 147 36.67 -6.68 1.11
N THR A 148 37.26 -5.87 0.24
CA THR A 148 38.33 -4.91 0.56
C THR A 148 37.91 -3.54 0.00
N GLY A 149 38.38 -2.46 0.63
CA GLY A 149 38.05 -1.11 0.22
C GLY A 149 38.80 -0.06 1.02
N PRO A 150 38.39 1.22 0.92
CA PRO A 150 39.10 2.31 1.57
C PRO A 150 39.01 2.22 3.10
N TYR A 151 40.10 2.63 3.75
CA TYR A 151 40.26 2.70 5.21
C TYR A 151 40.42 4.16 5.64
N SER A 152 40.05 4.45 6.89
CA SER A 152 40.34 5.75 7.50
C SER A 152 41.83 5.95 7.69
N MET A 153 42.35 7.13 7.42
CA MET A 153 43.76 7.45 7.59
C MET A 153 44.23 7.43 9.06
N ILE A 154 43.35 7.80 9.99
CA ILE A 154 43.71 7.92 11.41
C ILE A 154 43.55 6.59 12.14
N THR A 155 42.38 5.96 12.00
CA THR A 155 42.00 4.77 12.76
C THR A 155 42.34 3.48 12.05
N GLN A 156 42.71 3.53 10.76
CA GLN A 156 42.93 2.36 9.90
C GLN A 156 41.76 1.36 9.90
N GLN A 157 40.59 1.83 10.16
CA GLN A 157 39.34 1.07 10.13
C GLN A 157 38.58 1.29 8.81
N PRO A 158 37.79 0.32 8.35
CA PRO A 158 36.93 0.52 7.20
C PRO A 158 36.03 1.72 7.36
N LEU A 159 35.86 2.50 6.28
CA LEU A 159 34.92 3.61 6.27
C LEU A 159 33.47 3.10 6.44
N GLY A 160 32.56 3.96 6.89
CA GLY A 160 31.15 3.64 6.99
C GLY A 160 30.35 4.10 5.77
N GLY A 161 29.23 3.42 5.52
CA GLY A 161 28.26 3.82 4.50
C GLY A 161 28.51 3.25 3.10
N LYS A 162 27.42 3.04 2.36
CA LYS A 162 27.43 2.48 0.99
C LYS A 162 28.15 3.40 0.00
N ALA A 163 27.95 4.71 0.11
CA ALA A 163 28.54 5.70 -0.82
C ALA A 163 30.07 5.71 -0.81
N GLN A 164 30.68 5.38 0.32
CA GLN A 164 32.14 5.32 0.50
C GLN A 164 32.71 3.92 0.35
N PHE A 165 31.91 2.98 -0.12
CA PHE A 165 32.25 1.58 -0.17
C PHE A 165 32.75 1.06 1.19
N GLY A 166 32.04 1.45 2.24
CA GLY A 166 32.37 1.12 3.62
C GLY A 166 31.93 -0.27 4.05
N GLY A 167 32.43 -0.72 5.20
CA GLY A 167 32.06 -1.99 5.80
C GLY A 167 30.93 -1.87 6.82
N GLN A 168 30.29 -2.99 7.10
CA GLN A 168 29.29 -3.08 8.17
C GLN A 168 30.02 -3.17 9.52
N ARG A 169 29.50 -2.46 10.51
CA ARG A 169 30.01 -2.58 11.87
C ARG A 169 29.53 -3.87 12.51
N PHE A 170 30.46 -4.68 12.98
CA PHE A 170 30.18 -5.85 13.80
C PHE A 170 30.48 -5.52 15.27
N GLY A 171 29.44 -5.11 16.01
CA GLY A 171 29.57 -4.66 17.38
C GLY A 171 29.46 -5.80 18.40
N GLU A 172 29.49 -5.45 19.69
CA GLU A 172 29.39 -6.42 20.79
C GLU A 172 28.07 -7.23 20.76
N MET A 173 26.96 -6.57 20.44
CA MET A 173 25.67 -7.26 20.39
C MET A 173 25.60 -8.32 19.28
N GLU A 174 26.21 -8.05 18.14
CA GLU A 174 26.29 -9.00 17.02
C GLU A 174 27.17 -10.20 17.39
N VAL A 175 28.25 -9.96 18.15
CA VAL A 175 29.10 -11.05 18.71
C VAL A 175 28.28 -11.92 19.65
N TRP A 176 27.53 -11.33 20.58
CA TRP A 176 26.69 -12.07 21.51
C TRP A 176 25.62 -12.90 20.79
N ALA A 177 25.07 -12.38 19.70
CA ALA A 177 24.11 -13.14 18.89
C ALA A 177 24.74 -14.41 18.29
N LEU A 178 25.96 -14.33 17.75
CA LEU A 178 26.69 -15.50 17.22
C LEU A 178 27.08 -16.48 18.32
N GLU A 179 27.46 -15.98 19.50
CA GLU A 179 27.77 -16.83 20.67
C GLU A 179 26.52 -17.57 21.14
N ALA A 180 25.38 -16.90 21.21
CA ALA A 180 24.09 -17.50 21.62
C ALA A 180 23.65 -18.62 20.66
N TYR A 181 23.93 -18.50 19.37
CA TYR A 181 23.67 -19.55 18.39
C TYR A 181 24.73 -20.65 18.37
N GLY A 182 25.84 -20.48 19.09
CA GLY A 182 26.96 -21.41 19.07
C GLY A 182 27.70 -21.45 17.74
N ALA A 183 27.64 -20.38 16.96
CA ALA A 183 28.23 -20.27 15.61
C ALA A 183 29.71 -19.89 15.67
N ALA A 184 30.54 -20.66 16.36
CA ALA A 184 31.96 -20.37 16.61
C ALA A 184 32.78 -20.21 15.33
N TYR A 185 32.55 -21.05 14.34
CA TYR A 185 33.28 -20.96 13.06
C TYR A 185 32.93 -19.70 12.27
N CYS A 186 31.68 -19.26 12.33
CA CYS A 186 31.25 -18.02 11.69
C CYS A 186 31.91 -16.81 12.39
N LEU A 187 31.91 -16.80 13.70
CA LEU A 187 32.59 -15.76 14.49
C LEU A 187 34.10 -15.72 14.21
N GLN A 188 34.77 -16.89 14.14
CA GLN A 188 36.16 -16.99 13.78
C GLN A 188 36.41 -16.43 12.37
N ALA A 189 35.63 -16.82 11.38
CA ALA A 189 35.77 -16.35 10.00
C ALA A 189 35.61 -14.82 9.90
N VAL A 190 34.69 -14.21 10.64
CA VAL A 190 34.52 -12.76 10.67
C VAL A 190 35.67 -12.06 11.36
N SER A 191 36.19 -12.60 12.46
CA SER A 191 37.23 -11.96 13.27
C SER A 191 38.65 -12.15 12.70
N TYR A 192 38.94 -13.26 12.04
CA TYR A 192 40.30 -13.64 11.66
C TYR A 192 40.55 -13.62 10.15
N THR A 193 39.63 -13.25 9.30
CA THR A 193 39.85 -13.17 7.84
C THR A 193 41.04 -12.31 7.44
N HIS A 194 41.39 -11.31 8.21
CA HIS A 194 42.55 -10.46 7.96
C HIS A 194 43.82 -10.91 8.69
N LEU A 195 43.69 -11.68 9.75
CA LEU A 195 44.83 -12.18 10.52
C LEU A 195 45.49 -13.45 9.92
N THR A 196 44.74 -14.19 9.12
CA THR A 196 45.27 -15.38 8.44
C THR A 196 46.08 -15.08 7.19
N LEU A 197 45.80 -13.95 6.53
CA LEU A 197 46.54 -13.53 5.31
C LEU A 197 47.94 -12.98 5.57
N PRO A 198 48.20 -12.17 6.59
CA PRO A 198 49.54 -11.68 6.90
C PRO A 198 50.46 -12.76 7.44
N THR A 199 49.95 -13.71 8.23
CA THR A 199 50.78 -14.77 8.81
C THR A 199 51.36 -15.73 7.77
N ASN A 200 50.75 -15.84 6.61
CA ASN A 200 51.27 -16.61 5.49
C ASN A 200 52.32 -15.85 4.68
N GLY A 201 52.54 -14.59 4.92
CA GLY A 201 53.54 -13.75 4.26
C GLY A 201 54.83 -13.54 5.06
N GLU A 202 54.84 -13.99 6.30
CA GLU A 202 56.02 -13.86 7.18
C GLU A 202 56.84 -15.13 7.29
N VAL A 203 56.69 -16.03 6.37
CA VAL A 203 57.56 -17.22 6.32
C VAL A 203 58.57 -17.10 5.20
#